data_6198ee57c46bf67f06bbba293c524f93
#
_entry.id   6198ee57c46bf67f06bbba293c524f93
#
_cell.length_a   1.000
_cell.length_b   1.000
_cell.length_c   1.000
_cell.angle_alpha   90.00
_cell.angle_beta   90.00
_cell.angle_gamma   90.00
#
_symmetry.space_group_name_H-M   'P 1'
#
loop_
_entity.id
_entity.type
_entity.pdbx_description
1 polymer ?
#
loop_
_entity_poly.entity_id
_entity_poly.type
_entity_poly.pdbx_seq_one_letter_code
_entity_poly.pdbx_strand_id
1 'polypeptide(L)'
;MLIRLNMKLRGRILWLTEDPQLVARQLGGEDLGLTAAAGSLPPLHYGVNTDAMISGAACTLGYTGPILGPYFLENFKEQVQKDSILQGGFQVVVGGDAYGSGSSREVAVVAHQGAGVELVIARSFQRIFQENMVYSGLPFTTDFSVIDRLRAGEDVDLGALAQDLPDFFRAVVQNGGLLRYGTRLLAGEITPCYRTDTPARPLNCVEKIIAARTWKGGGDYGIAAVAPGDQVLCEVGFRGVHEYTGGMVMALYEQEWGTTPIKNPDLAAAFEDHFVLIDQPTVPLKVKRQRLDSARQLRDEMVAASLKNGIRIHGPGQKYDAGVCHRIVVEQYANPGTIIVLTDSHTPTAGVLNAFAFGVGSTAMAFALRTGLVPVTVPKTARIWVTGDARGVVSPKDLILHIIGDPYFREEHWRTSPTDTCVIQIGGPGLDQWDVDELSVLTNMTVEGGLMTGIVEPCAPVREFLAARRPGVDVDALLVHPDEGATYAKTITVDLADVPVTVATPGDSRNRQALAAVGDVPIHNVVIASCTGGSLADLRA
;
A
#
# COMPACT_ATOMS: atom_id res chain seq x y z
N MET A 1 21.87 -2.02 -8.46
CA MET A 1 22.59 -3.14 -7.82
C MET A 1 22.24 -4.39 -8.60
N LEU A 2 23.22 -5.20 -9.04
CA LEU A 2 22.92 -6.49 -9.69
C LEU A 2 22.34 -7.43 -8.63
N ILE A 3 21.15 -7.98 -8.88
CA ILE A 3 20.58 -9.02 -8.02
C ILE A 3 21.58 -10.19 -8.02
N ARG A 4 22.12 -10.54 -6.85
CA ARG A 4 22.89 -11.77 -6.73
C ARG A 4 21.93 -12.93 -6.95
N LEU A 5 22.20 -13.74 -7.97
CA LEU A 5 21.37 -14.89 -8.31
C LEU A 5 21.53 -16.03 -7.29
N ASN A 6 22.65 -16.10 -6.57
CA ASN A 6 22.96 -17.16 -5.63
C ASN A 6 23.37 -16.64 -4.25
N MET A 7 22.99 -17.36 -3.19
CA MET A 7 23.25 -17.02 -1.80
C MET A 7 23.77 -18.22 -1.01
N LYS A 8 24.87 -18.00 -0.29
CA LYS A 8 25.32 -18.86 0.83
C LYS A 8 25.13 -18.14 2.13
N LEU A 9 24.75 -18.87 3.16
CA LEU A 9 24.70 -18.33 4.51
C LEU A 9 26.11 -18.03 5.00
N ARG A 10 26.44 -16.76 5.19
CA ARG A 10 27.73 -16.27 5.74
C ARG A 10 27.50 -15.51 7.04
N GLY A 11 26.30 -14.96 7.19
CA GLY A 11 25.82 -14.25 8.35
C GLY A 11 24.88 -15.11 9.19
N ARG A 12 24.01 -14.45 9.91
CA ARG A 12 23.08 -15.07 10.86
C ARG A 12 21.65 -15.00 10.35
N ILE A 13 20.78 -15.83 10.92
CA ILE A 13 19.33 -15.82 10.69
C ILE A 13 18.67 -15.17 11.90
N LEU A 14 17.87 -14.11 11.65
CA LEU A 14 17.07 -13.43 12.68
C LEU A 14 15.64 -13.99 12.63
N TRP A 15 15.21 -14.52 13.77
CA TRP A 15 13.84 -15.01 13.96
C TRP A 15 13.03 -13.98 14.72
N LEU A 16 12.00 -13.43 14.09
CA LEU A 16 11.08 -12.48 14.72
C LEU A 16 9.99 -13.25 15.46
N THR A 17 10.29 -13.66 16.68
CA THR A 17 9.41 -14.46 17.53
C THR A 17 8.52 -13.58 18.41
N GLU A 18 7.39 -14.13 18.86
CA GLU A 18 6.55 -13.50 19.88
C GLU A 18 7.26 -13.40 21.22
N ASP A 19 8.14 -14.36 21.53
CA ASP A 19 8.94 -14.36 22.77
C ASP A 19 10.09 -13.34 22.68
N PRO A 20 10.03 -12.25 23.47
CA PRO A 20 11.07 -11.22 23.48
C PRO A 20 12.43 -11.73 24.01
N GLN A 21 12.47 -12.80 24.81
CA GLN A 21 13.72 -13.37 25.32
C GLN A 21 14.50 -14.06 24.19
N LEU A 22 13.82 -14.73 23.26
CA LEU A 22 14.46 -15.32 22.08
C LEU A 22 15.03 -14.24 21.16
N VAL A 23 14.37 -13.09 21.02
CA VAL A 23 14.91 -11.95 20.29
C VAL A 23 16.16 -11.41 20.97
N ALA A 24 16.11 -11.19 22.29
CA ALA A 24 17.25 -10.68 23.07
C ALA A 24 18.48 -11.62 23.00
N ARG A 25 18.28 -12.93 23.06
CA ARG A 25 19.37 -13.92 22.91
C ARG A 25 20.06 -13.81 21.56
N GLN A 26 19.29 -13.65 20.48
CA GLN A 26 19.84 -13.46 19.14
C GLN A 26 20.66 -12.17 19.03
N LEU A 27 20.16 -11.06 19.58
CA LEU A 27 20.89 -9.79 19.62
C LEU A 27 22.18 -9.90 20.46
N GLY A 28 22.16 -10.73 21.52
CA GLY A 28 23.33 -11.07 22.33
C GLY A 28 24.36 -12.00 21.66
N GLY A 29 24.15 -12.36 20.41
CA GLY A 29 25.11 -13.16 19.61
C GLY A 29 24.75 -14.65 19.47
N GLU A 30 23.68 -15.14 20.10
CA GLU A 30 23.27 -16.54 20.00
C GLU A 30 22.61 -16.85 18.67
N ASP A 31 23.02 -17.94 18.01
CA ASP A 31 22.26 -18.56 16.91
C ASP A 31 21.30 -19.59 17.51
N LEU A 32 20.00 -19.42 17.32
CA LEU A 32 18.98 -20.32 17.85
C LEU A 32 19.02 -21.72 17.22
N GLY A 33 19.76 -21.92 16.15
CA GLY A 33 19.89 -23.22 15.48
C GLY A 33 18.60 -23.78 14.88
N LEU A 34 17.53 -22.97 14.78
CA LEU A 34 16.22 -23.43 14.31
C LEU A 34 16.25 -23.81 12.84
N THR A 35 15.52 -24.88 12.48
CA THR A 35 15.35 -25.41 11.13
C THR A 35 13.88 -25.69 10.87
N ALA A 36 13.46 -25.69 9.61
CA ALA A 36 12.08 -26.04 9.25
C ALA A 36 11.74 -27.50 9.57
N ALA A 37 12.72 -28.39 9.44
CA ALA A 37 12.59 -29.83 9.71
C ALA A 37 12.45 -30.18 11.19
N ALA A 38 12.79 -29.26 12.11
CA ALA A 38 12.82 -29.53 13.57
C ALA A 38 11.43 -29.73 14.24
N GLY A 39 10.34 -29.71 13.47
CA GLY A 39 8.99 -30.12 13.89
C GLY A 39 8.21 -29.09 14.73
N SER A 40 8.84 -28.11 15.37
CA SER A 40 8.15 -27.00 16.05
C SER A 40 8.99 -25.74 16.03
N LEU A 41 8.61 -24.80 15.15
CA LEU A 41 9.14 -23.43 15.21
C LEU A 41 8.45 -22.69 16.37
N PRO A 42 9.16 -21.78 17.06
CA PRO A 42 8.53 -20.91 18.05
C PRO A 42 7.44 -20.07 17.36
N PRO A 43 6.43 -19.60 18.10
CA PRO A 43 5.46 -18.66 17.57
C PRO A 43 6.16 -17.45 16.96
N LEU A 44 5.95 -17.21 15.67
CA LEU A 44 6.49 -16.06 14.94
C LEU A 44 5.53 -14.89 15.07
N HIS A 45 6.08 -13.69 15.16
CA HIS A 45 5.31 -12.47 15.33
C HIS A 45 4.41 -12.24 14.12
N TYR A 46 3.11 -12.12 14.37
CA TYR A 46 2.11 -11.75 13.38
C TYR A 46 2.22 -10.26 13.06
N GLY A 47 2.07 -9.88 11.78
CA GLY A 47 1.89 -8.49 11.38
C GLY A 47 3.06 -7.57 11.70
N VAL A 48 4.31 -8.03 11.51
CA VAL A 48 5.47 -7.12 11.58
C VAL A 48 5.27 -6.02 10.55
N ASN A 49 4.78 -4.88 11.01
CA ASN A 49 4.39 -3.78 10.14
C ASN A 49 5.58 -2.88 9.76
N THR A 50 5.39 -2.04 8.76
CA THR A 50 6.44 -1.14 8.27
C THR A 50 6.89 -0.10 9.30
N ASP A 51 6.04 0.27 10.28
CA ASP A 51 6.42 1.15 11.40
C ASP A 51 7.34 0.44 12.41
N ALA A 52 7.17 -0.86 12.60
CA ALA A 52 8.09 -1.67 13.38
C ALA A 52 9.44 -1.87 12.66
N MET A 53 9.41 -1.98 11.32
CA MET A 53 10.61 -2.13 10.49
C MET A 53 11.44 -0.87 10.42
N ILE A 54 10.78 0.29 10.25
CA ILE A 54 11.42 1.59 10.16
C ILE A 54 10.49 2.67 10.71
N SER A 55 10.89 3.34 11.77
CA SER A 55 10.06 4.38 12.38
C SER A 55 9.82 5.55 11.41
N GLY A 56 8.64 6.18 11.49
CA GLY A 56 8.37 7.42 10.77
C GLY A 56 9.43 8.50 11.05
N ALA A 57 10.03 8.38 12.20
CA ALA A 57 11.13 9.17 12.67
C ALA A 57 12.43 8.95 11.90
N ALA A 58 12.79 7.72 11.65
CA ALA A 58 13.97 7.39 10.85
C ALA A 58 13.75 7.74 9.36
N CYS A 59 12.52 7.63 8.87
CA CYS A 59 12.17 8.04 7.50
C CYS A 59 12.46 9.52 7.22
N THR A 60 12.49 10.40 8.24
CA THR A 60 12.86 11.81 8.04
C THR A 60 14.34 12.04 7.82
N LEU A 61 15.20 11.03 8.08
CA LEU A 61 16.65 11.17 7.96
C LEU A 61 17.15 11.00 6.51
N GLY A 62 16.36 10.36 5.66
CA GLY A 62 16.70 10.10 4.27
C GLY A 62 16.11 8.78 3.77
N TYR A 63 16.55 8.34 2.59
CA TYR A 63 15.96 7.20 1.89
C TYR A 63 17.01 6.19 1.34
N THR A 64 18.25 6.24 1.82
CA THR A 64 19.31 5.33 1.36
C THR A 64 19.66 4.26 2.41
N GLY A 65 20.12 3.09 1.94
CA GLY A 65 20.48 1.98 2.81
C GLY A 65 21.46 2.35 3.94
N PRO A 66 22.58 3.05 3.68
CA PRO A 66 23.49 3.49 4.73
C PRO A 66 22.87 4.38 5.81
N ILE A 67 21.83 5.17 5.45
CA ILE A 67 21.11 6.02 6.42
C ILE A 67 20.10 5.20 7.21
N LEU A 68 19.35 4.32 6.56
CA LEU A 68 18.19 3.63 7.15
C LEU A 68 18.53 2.28 7.80
N GLY A 69 19.53 1.57 7.30
CA GLY A 69 19.96 0.27 7.83
C GLY A 69 20.21 0.26 9.34
N PRO A 70 20.89 1.28 9.92
CA PRO A 70 21.07 1.40 11.36
C PRO A 70 19.78 1.38 12.20
N TYR A 71 18.67 1.82 11.61
CA TYR A 71 17.37 1.95 12.29
C TYR A 71 16.42 0.79 12.01
N PHE A 72 16.87 -0.22 11.26
CA PHE A 72 16.03 -1.37 10.93
C PHE A 72 15.57 -2.09 12.20
N LEU A 73 14.25 -2.28 12.35
CA LEU A 73 13.56 -2.91 13.47
C LEU A 73 13.71 -2.19 14.83
N GLU A 74 14.17 -0.94 14.89
CA GLU A 74 14.32 -0.23 16.18
C GLU A 74 13.02 -0.11 17.00
N ASN A 75 11.86 -0.17 16.35
CA ASN A 75 10.53 -0.12 16.97
C ASN A 75 9.90 -1.50 17.18
N PHE A 76 10.56 -2.59 16.80
CA PHE A 76 9.93 -3.91 16.83
C PHE A 76 9.74 -4.43 18.27
N LYS A 77 10.76 -4.31 19.11
CA LYS A 77 10.75 -4.69 20.52
C LYS A 77 11.70 -3.75 21.28
N GLU A 78 11.46 -3.56 22.58
CA GLU A 78 12.31 -2.70 23.43
C GLU A 78 13.80 -3.10 23.41
N GLN A 79 14.11 -4.37 23.15
CA GLN A 79 15.48 -4.88 23.08
C GLN A 79 16.22 -4.47 21.81
N VAL A 80 15.49 -4.15 20.71
CA VAL A 80 16.12 -3.76 19.45
C VAL A 80 16.45 -2.28 19.53
N GLN A 81 17.73 -1.97 19.52
CA GLN A 81 18.24 -0.61 19.50
C GLN A 81 18.77 -0.26 18.11
N LYS A 82 18.99 1.02 17.86
CA LYS A 82 19.72 1.45 16.68
C LYS A 82 21.01 0.64 16.53
N ASP A 83 21.35 0.27 15.30
CA ASP A 83 22.50 -0.55 14.90
C ASP A 83 22.46 -2.03 15.33
N SER A 84 21.51 -2.47 16.17
CA SER A 84 21.50 -3.85 16.72
C SER A 84 21.46 -4.91 15.62
N ILE A 85 20.64 -4.70 14.58
CA ILE A 85 20.51 -5.69 13.50
C ILE A 85 21.72 -5.64 12.58
N LEU A 86 22.19 -4.45 12.21
CA LEU A 86 23.36 -4.25 11.37
C LEU A 86 24.61 -4.87 11.99
N GLN A 87 24.87 -4.59 13.29
CA GLN A 87 26.02 -5.14 14.02
C GLN A 87 25.88 -6.64 14.31
N GLY A 88 24.64 -7.12 14.40
CA GLY A 88 24.34 -8.54 14.60
C GLY A 88 24.70 -9.43 13.40
N GLY A 89 24.98 -8.85 12.22
CA GLY A 89 25.38 -9.58 11.01
C GLY A 89 24.28 -10.51 10.49
N PHE A 90 23.03 -10.12 10.59
CA PHE A 90 21.91 -10.91 10.13
C PHE A 90 21.75 -10.79 8.61
N GLN A 91 21.84 -11.92 7.91
CA GLN A 91 21.73 -12.02 6.45
C GLN A 91 20.32 -12.46 6.02
N VAL A 92 19.60 -13.16 6.88
CA VAL A 92 18.23 -13.64 6.66
C VAL A 92 17.33 -13.18 7.79
N VAL A 93 16.13 -12.69 7.45
CA VAL A 93 15.08 -12.39 8.43
C VAL A 93 13.92 -13.38 8.24
N VAL A 94 13.45 -13.96 9.34
CA VAL A 94 12.32 -14.90 9.35
C VAL A 94 11.18 -14.31 10.15
N GLY A 95 10.03 -14.10 9.49
CA GLY A 95 8.81 -13.54 10.05
C GLY A 95 7.61 -14.50 10.03
N GLY A 96 6.54 -14.10 10.68
CA GLY A 96 5.26 -14.80 10.69
C GLY A 96 4.33 -14.38 9.54
N ASP A 97 3.03 -14.42 9.82
CA ASP A 97 2.01 -14.01 8.86
C ASP A 97 1.91 -12.50 8.73
N ALA A 98 1.39 -12.03 7.57
CA ALA A 98 1.16 -10.61 7.26
C ALA A 98 2.41 -9.71 7.41
N TYR A 99 3.59 -10.22 7.03
CA TYR A 99 4.85 -9.48 7.08
C TYR A 99 4.81 -8.26 6.15
N GLY A 100 5.18 -7.08 6.65
CA GLY A 100 5.16 -5.84 5.87
C GLY A 100 3.79 -5.17 5.83
N SER A 101 2.92 -5.42 6.81
CA SER A 101 1.64 -4.70 6.94
C SER A 101 1.83 -3.20 7.22
N GLY A 102 0.75 -2.42 7.11
CA GLY A 102 0.74 -0.98 7.38
C GLY A 102 1.07 -0.12 6.16
N SER A 103 1.85 0.94 6.35
CA SER A 103 2.11 1.97 5.35
C SER A 103 2.91 1.46 4.12
N SER A 104 2.72 2.12 2.97
CA SER A 104 3.39 1.83 1.68
C SER A 104 4.90 2.15 1.66
N ARG A 105 5.58 2.17 2.79
CA ARG A 105 6.97 2.60 2.95
C ARG A 105 7.97 1.64 2.28
N GLU A 106 8.36 1.94 1.06
CA GLU A 106 9.46 1.21 0.39
C GLU A 106 10.80 1.36 1.13
N VAL A 107 10.99 2.46 1.87
CA VAL A 107 12.14 2.65 2.76
C VAL A 107 12.31 1.54 3.79
N ALA A 108 11.25 0.79 4.12
CA ALA A 108 11.35 -0.39 4.95
C ALA A 108 12.17 -1.49 4.24
N VAL A 109 11.99 -1.69 2.93
CA VAL A 109 12.81 -2.63 2.12
C VAL A 109 14.25 -2.12 2.03
N VAL A 110 14.43 -0.81 1.85
CA VAL A 110 15.77 -0.18 1.84
C VAL A 110 16.48 -0.37 3.18
N ALA A 111 15.75 -0.28 4.29
CA ALA A 111 16.30 -0.52 5.64
C ALA A 111 16.77 -1.97 5.81
N HIS A 112 16.02 -2.97 5.32
CA HIS A 112 16.48 -4.37 5.31
C HIS A 112 17.81 -4.51 4.57
N GLN A 113 17.87 -4.02 3.33
CA GLN A 113 19.08 -4.09 2.50
C GLN A 113 20.24 -3.32 3.15
N GLY A 114 19.97 -2.16 3.74
CA GLY A 114 20.94 -1.34 4.47
C GLY A 114 21.46 -2.00 5.74
N ALA A 115 20.67 -2.84 6.39
CA ALA A 115 21.07 -3.65 7.55
C ALA A 115 21.82 -4.94 7.16
N GLY A 116 22.01 -5.21 5.88
CA GLY A 116 22.72 -6.39 5.39
C GLY A 116 21.82 -7.61 5.15
N VAL A 117 20.50 -7.45 5.18
CA VAL A 117 19.55 -8.54 4.89
C VAL A 117 19.53 -8.81 3.40
N GLU A 118 19.81 -10.06 3.00
CA GLU A 118 19.83 -10.53 1.62
C GLU A 118 18.61 -11.40 1.26
N LEU A 119 17.86 -11.90 2.25
CA LEU A 119 16.68 -12.75 2.06
C LEU A 119 15.68 -12.55 3.19
N VAL A 120 14.39 -12.46 2.84
CA VAL A 120 13.30 -12.47 3.82
C VAL A 120 12.46 -13.75 3.62
N ILE A 121 12.22 -14.47 4.73
CA ILE A 121 11.36 -15.65 4.75
C ILE A 121 10.20 -15.35 5.69
N ALA A 122 8.95 -15.50 5.23
CA ALA A 122 7.79 -15.30 6.09
C ALA A 122 6.63 -16.20 5.66
N ARG A 123 5.67 -16.44 6.57
CA ARG A 123 4.50 -17.28 6.25
C ARG A 123 3.62 -16.63 5.17
N SER A 124 3.46 -15.31 5.26
CA SER A 124 2.77 -14.51 4.23
C SER A 124 3.28 -13.07 4.23
N PHE A 125 3.11 -12.38 3.10
CA PHE A 125 3.54 -11.01 2.90
C PHE A 125 2.36 -10.11 2.55
N GLN A 126 2.36 -8.88 3.01
CA GLN A 126 1.42 -7.88 2.56
C GLN A 126 1.78 -7.35 1.17
N ARG A 127 0.76 -7.06 0.36
CA ARG A 127 0.88 -6.76 -1.07
C ARG A 127 1.93 -5.70 -1.39
N ILE A 128 1.78 -4.49 -0.85
CA ILE A 128 2.67 -3.37 -1.20
C ILE A 128 4.12 -3.69 -0.82
N PHE A 129 4.33 -4.30 0.34
CA PHE A 129 5.67 -4.66 0.79
C PHE A 129 6.29 -5.74 -0.12
N GLN A 130 5.51 -6.73 -0.52
CA GLN A 130 5.93 -7.77 -1.46
C GLN A 130 6.29 -7.18 -2.82
N GLU A 131 5.45 -6.30 -3.36
CA GLU A 131 5.73 -5.59 -4.62
C GLU A 131 7.00 -4.75 -4.52
N ASN A 132 7.19 -4.02 -3.41
CA ASN A 132 8.41 -3.25 -3.16
C ASN A 132 9.66 -4.13 -3.11
N MET A 133 9.59 -5.34 -2.53
CA MET A 133 10.70 -6.29 -2.56
C MET A 133 11.02 -6.75 -3.97
N VAL A 134 10.00 -7.12 -4.78
CA VAL A 134 10.18 -7.48 -6.20
C VAL A 134 10.82 -6.34 -6.98
N TYR A 135 10.29 -5.12 -6.81
CA TYR A 135 10.69 -3.95 -7.60
C TYR A 135 12.09 -3.44 -7.26
N SER A 136 12.48 -3.53 -5.99
CA SER A 136 13.82 -3.13 -5.50
C SER A 136 14.83 -4.28 -5.46
N GLY A 137 14.41 -5.50 -5.76
CA GLY A 137 15.29 -6.66 -5.83
C GLY A 137 15.76 -7.21 -4.49
N LEU A 138 14.92 -7.17 -3.44
CA LEU A 138 15.14 -7.92 -2.20
C LEU A 138 14.46 -9.30 -2.33
N PRO A 139 15.21 -10.40 -2.36
CA PRO A 139 14.65 -11.74 -2.45
C PRO A 139 13.79 -12.10 -1.25
N PHE A 140 12.73 -12.86 -1.48
CA PHE A 140 11.84 -13.38 -0.44
C PHE A 140 11.24 -14.72 -0.83
N THR A 141 10.75 -15.47 0.17
CA THR A 141 10.04 -16.74 -0.05
C THR A 141 9.12 -17.06 1.12
N THR A 142 8.11 -17.89 0.87
CA THR A 142 7.28 -18.53 1.89
C THR A 142 7.74 -19.97 2.18
N ASP A 143 8.75 -20.46 1.47
CA ASP A 143 9.32 -21.79 1.66
C ASP A 143 10.37 -21.78 2.78
N PHE A 144 9.99 -22.25 3.94
CA PHE A 144 10.87 -22.36 5.11
C PHE A 144 11.96 -23.43 4.93
N SER A 145 11.84 -24.38 4.01
CA SER A 145 12.87 -25.39 3.75
C SER A 145 14.18 -24.78 3.24
N VAL A 146 14.11 -23.57 2.69
CA VAL A 146 15.28 -22.78 2.29
C VAL A 146 16.24 -22.56 3.48
N ILE A 147 15.72 -22.45 4.71
CA ILE A 147 16.53 -22.31 5.92
C ILE A 147 17.42 -23.54 6.12
N ASP A 148 16.85 -24.72 5.96
CA ASP A 148 17.58 -25.98 6.14
C ASP A 148 18.70 -26.13 5.10
N ARG A 149 18.44 -25.77 3.87
CA ARG A 149 19.42 -25.75 2.78
C ARG A 149 20.55 -24.75 3.05
N LEU A 150 20.23 -23.55 3.47
CA LEU A 150 21.22 -22.52 3.84
C LEU A 150 22.09 -22.98 5.02
N ARG A 151 21.51 -23.61 6.05
CA ARG A 151 22.24 -24.16 7.20
C ARG A 151 23.10 -25.36 6.83
N ALA A 152 22.71 -26.15 5.82
CA ALA A 152 23.53 -27.21 5.26
C ALA A 152 24.72 -26.68 4.42
N GLY A 153 24.83 -25.36 4.23
CA GLY A 153 25.90 -24.73 3.46
C GLY A 153 25.68 -24.75 1.95
N GLU A 154 24.46 -25.05 1.50
CA GLU A 154 24.12 -25.03 0.09
C GLU A 154 24.20 -23.62 -0.49
N ASP A 155 24.49 -23.54 -1.77
CA ASP A 155 24.38 -22.33 -2.58
C ASP A 155 22.97 -22.24 -3.14
N VAL A 156 22.12 -21.43 -2.49
CA VAL A 156 20.70 -21.31 -2.87
C VAL A 156 20.57 -20.35 -4.04
N ASP A 157 20.00 -20.80 -5.13
CA ASP A 157 19.63 -19.97 -6.29
C ASP A 157 18.42 -19.10 -5.93
N LEU A 158 18.65 -17.81 -5.70
CA LEU A 158 17.60 -16.83 -5.41
C LEU A 158 16.71 -16.55 -6.61
N GLY A 159 17.22 -16.77 -7.84
CA GLY A 159 16.44 -16.70 -9.06
C GLY A 159 15.43 -17.84 -9.16
N ALA A 160 15.77 -19.02 -8.62
CA ALA A 160 14.84 -20.14 -8.53
C ALA A 160 13.69 -19.85 -7.56
N LEU A 161 13.89 -19.07 -6.50
CA LEU A 161 12.80 -18.65 -5.60
C LEU A 161 11.79 -17.74 -6.31
N ALA A 162 12.19 -17.07 -7.39
CA ALA A 162 11.30 -16.26 -8.20
C ALA A 162 10.46 -17.09 -9.20
N GLN A 163 10.75 -18.40 -9.39
CA GLN A 163 10.02 -19.23 -10.35
C GLN A 163 8.55 -19.42 -9.97
N ASP A 164 8.25 -19.39 -8.67
CA ASP A 164 6.89 -19.50 -8.15
C ASP A 164 6.13 -18.15 -8.18
N LEU A 165 6.83 -17.05 -8.53
CA LEU A 165 6.19 -15.75 -8.71
C LEU A 165 5.42 -15.72 -10.03
N PRO A 166 4.32 -14.95 -10.08
CA PRO A 166 3.62 -14.65 -11.33
C PRO A 166 4.55 -14.13 -12.43
N ASP A 167 4.20 -14.37 -13.68
CA ASP A 167 5.06 -14.13 -14.85
C ASP A 167 5.63 -12.71 -14.91
N PHE A 168 4.83 -11.71 -14.61
CA PHE A 168 5.28 -10.32 -14.60
C PHE A 168 6.34 -10.07 -13.52
N PHE A 169 6.12 -10.54 -12.29
CA PHE A 169 7.09 -10.37 -11.21
C PHE A 169 8.40 -11.09 -11.51
N ARG A 170 8.31 -12.29 -12.07
CA ARG A 170 9.48 -13.04 -12.54
C ARG A 170 10.26 -12.27 -13.61
N ALA A 171 9.57 -11.69 -14.61
CA ALA A 171 10.19 -10.85 -15.63
C ALA A 171 10.84 -9.60 -15.04
N VAL A 172 10.23 -8.95 -14.07
CA VAL A 172 10.81 -7.80 -13.35
C VAL A 172 12.11 -8.20 -12.67
N VAL A 173 12.11 -9.31 -11.92
CA VAL A 173 13.32 -9.83 -11.25
C VAL A 173 14.41 -10.16 -12.27
N GLN A 174 14.09 -10.86 -13.37
CA GLN A 174 15.05 -11.23 -14.42
C GLN A 174 15.64 -10.02 -15.14
N ASN A 175 14.92 -8.89 -15.18
CA ASN A 175 15.40 -7.64 -15.77
C ASN A 175 16.16 -6.74 -14.78
N GLY A 176 16.35 -7.16 -13.54
CA GLY A 176 17.09 -6.39 -12.54
C GLY A 176 16.26 -5.27 -11.89
N GLY A 177 14.95 -5.47 -11.77
CA GLY A 177 13.98 -4.58 -11.14
C GLY A 177 13.09 -3.84 -12.13
N LEU A 178 12.06 -3.18 -11.57
CA LEU A 178 10.98 -2.58 -12.34
C LEU A 178 11.46 -1.44 -13.26
N LEU A 179 12.40 -0.60 -12.80
CA LEU A 179 12.84 0.55 -13.60
C LEU A 179 13.59 0.10 -14.85
N ARG A 180 14.51 -0.85 -14.72
CA ARG A 180 15.22 -1.45 -15.87
C ARG A 180 14.29 -2.20 -16.80
N TYR A 181 13.31 -2.93 -16.23
CA TYR A 181 12.23 -3.51 -17.03
C TYR A 181 11.53 -2.42 -17.86
N GLY A 182 11.21 -1.27 -17.25
CA GLY A 182 10.61 -0.14 -17.92
C GLY A 182 11.47 0.46 -19.03
N THR A 183 12.78 0.61 -18.78
CA THR A 183 13.74 1.08 -19.79
C THR A 183 13.72 0.20 -21.03
N ARG A 184 13.83 -1.11 -20.85
CA ARG A 184 13.84 -2.09 -21.94
C ARG A 184 12.49 -2.19 -22.65
N LEU A 185 11.39 -2.05 -21.89
CA LEU A 185 10.03 -2.01 -22.42
C LEU A 185 9.85 -0.82 -23.37
N LEU A 186 10.25 0.38 -22.94
CA LEU A 186 10.16 1.60 -23.74
C LEU A 186 11.09 1.59 -24.96
N ALA A 187 12.21 0.89 -24.87
CA ALA A 187 13.11 0.67 -26.00
C ALA A 187 12.61 -0.39 -27.01
N GLY A 188 11.51 -1.10 -26.69
CA GLY A 188 10.99 -2.20 -27.50
C GLY A 188 11.87 -3.46 -27.48
N GLU A 189 12.79 -3.57 -26.52
CA GLU A 189 13.68 -4.73 -26.37
C GLU A 189 12.98 -5.95 -25.77
N ILE A 190 11.90 -5.71 -25.02
CA ILE A 190 11.07 -6.75 -24.42
C ILE A 190 9.60 -6.51 -24.74
N THR A 191 8.87 -7.60 -24.88
CA THR A 191 7.40 -7.59 -24.94
C THR A 191 6.86 -7.81 -23.53
N PRO A 192 5.82 -7.07 -23.11
CA PRO A 192 5.20 -7.33 -21.81
C PRO A 192 4.76 -8.79 -21.69
N CYS A 193 5.13 -9.44 -20.61
CA CYS A 193 4.66 -10.78 -20.30
C CYS A 193 3.38 -10.71 -19.47
N TYR A 194 2.28 -10.30 -20.10
CA TYR A 194 0.98 -10.30 -19.46
C TYR A 194 -0.10 -10.86 -20.37
N ARG A 195 -1.17 -11.31 -19.75
CA ARG A 195 -2.29 -11.92 -20.43
C ARG A 195 -3.26 -10.85 -20.92
N THR A 196 -3.57 -10.86 -22.20
CA THR A 196 -4.55 -9.95 -22.81
C THR A 196 -5.66 -10.68 -23.58
N ASP A 197 -5.68 -12.00 -23.49
CA ASP A 197 -6.56 -12.90 -24.22
C ASP A 197 -7.65 -13.53 -23.34
N THR A 198 -7.87 -13.00 -22.14
CA THR A 198 -8.97 -13.43 -21.27
C THR A 198 -10.31 -13.30 -22.00
N PRO A 199 -11.09 -14.39 -22.13
CA PRO A 199 -12.34 -14.37 -22.88
C PRO A 199 -13.33 -13.35 -22.33
N ALA A 200 -14.09 -12.72 -23.22
CA ALA A 200 -15.13 -11.78 -22.85
C ALA A 200 -16.15 -12.42 -21.91
N ARG A 201 -16.48 -11.72 -20.83
CA ARG A 201 -17.42 -12.14 -19.78
C ARG A 201 -18.01 -10.91 -19.10
N PRO A 202 -19.10 -11.04 -18.34
CA PRO A 202 -19.59 -9.97 -17.48
C PRO A 202 -18.52 -9.57 -16.44
N LEU A 203 -18.28 -8.25 -16.29
CA LEU A 203 -17.25 -7.68 -15.44
C LEU A 203 -17.86 -6.85 -14.31
N ASN A 204 -17.28 -6.92 -13.13
CA ASN A 204 -17.56 -5.98 -12.06
C ASN A 204 -16.89 -4.62 -12.32
N CYS A 205 -17.15 -3.59 -11.49
CA CYS A 205 -16.61 -2.25 -11.70
C CYS A 205 -15.08 -2.23 -11.80
N VAL A 206 -14.41 -2.95 -10.91
CA VAL A 206 -12.95 -3.00 -10.83
C VAL A 206 -12.36 -3.63 -12.09
N GLU A 207 -12.90 -4.77 -12.49
CA GLU A 207 -12.47 -5.49 -13.69
C GLU A 207 -12.71 -4.66 -14.96
N LYS A 208 -13.84 -3.94 -15.04
CA LYS A 208 -14.12 -3.04 -16.17
C LYS A 208 -13.10 -1.91 -16.27
N ILE A 209 -12.76 -1.27 -15.14
CA ILE A 209 -11.77 -0.20 -15.13
C ILE A 209 -10.40 -0.74 -15.55
N ILE A 210 -9.98 -1.86 -14.98
CA ILE A 210 -8.68 -2.48 -15.31
C ILE A 210 -8.65 -2.89 -16.78
N ALA A 211 -9.69 -3.58 -17.29
CA ALA A 211 -9.76 -4.00 -18.68
C ALA A 211 -9.71 -2.81 -19.64
N ALA A 212 -10.46 -1.73 -19.36
CA ALA A 212 -10.48 -0.53 -20.19
C ALA A 212 -9.14 0.23 -20.19
N ARG A 213 -8.35 0.13 -19.11
CA ARG A 213 -7.07 0.83 -18.95
C ARG A 213 -5.86 -0.04 -19.23
N THR A 214 -6.05 -1.32 -19.55
CA THR A 214 -4.95 -2.23 -19.88
C THR A 214 -4.26 -1.77 -21.17
N TRP A 215 -2.95 -1.56 -21.10
CA TRP A 215 -2.10 -1.18 -22.21
C TRP A 215 -1.82 -2.38 -23.12
N LYS A 216 -2.00 -2.19 -24.44
CA LYS A 216 -1.75 -3.21 -25.47
C LYS A 216 -0.45 -3.02 -26.24
N GLY A 217 0.28 -1.93 -25.97
CA GLY A 217 1.44 -1.50 -26.75
C GLY A 217 1.12 -0.30 -27.65
N GLY A 218 2.15 0.43 -28.08
CA GLY A 218 2.03 1.48 -29.10
C GLY A 218 1.12 2.68 -28.79
N GLY A 219 0.59 2.79 -27.57
CA GLY A 219 -0.39 3.83 -27.21
C GLY A 219 -1.84 3.35 -27.21
N ASP A 220 -2.08 2.09 -27.51
CA ASP A 220 -3.42 1.48 -27.49
C ASP A 220 -3.76 0.92 -26.11
N TYR A 221 -5.01 1.09 -25.71
CA TYR A 221 -5.55 0.62 -24.43
C TYR A 221 -6.85 -0.17 -24.61
N GLY A 222 -7.22 -0.91 -23.59
CA GLY A 222 -8.49 -1.63 -23.51
C GLY A 222 -8.42 -3.05 -24.09
N ILE A 223 -8.81 -4.02 -23.27
CA ILE A 223 -8.98 -5.44 -23.64
C ILE A 223 -10.41 -5.88 -23.33
N ALA A 224 -10.81 -7.02 -23.87
CA ALA A 224 -12.16 -7.51 -23.75
C ALA A 224 -12.56 -7.85 -22.31
N ALA A 225 -11.67 -8.46 -21.54
CA ALA A 225 -11.89 -8.83 -20.16
C ALA A 225 -10.57 -9.07 -19.43
N VAL A 226 -10.64 -9.04 -18.11
CA VAL A 226 -9.61 -9.53 -17.17
C VAL A 226 -10.23 -10.51 -16.18
N ALA A 227 -9.40 -11.31 -15.54
CA ALA A 227 -9.82 -12.22 -14.46
C ALA A 227 -8.90 -12.05 -13.24
N PRO A 228 -9.37 -12.33 -12.01
CA PRO A 228 -8.53 -12.32 -10.83
C PRO A 228 -7.25 -13.14 -11.02
N GLY A 229 -6.10 -12.56 -10.70
CA GLY A 229 -4.77 -13.14 -10.90
C GLY A 229 -4.10 -12.79 -12.24
N ASP A 230 -4.83 -12.27 -13.22
CA ASP A 230 -4.19 -11.73 -14.44
C ASP A 230 -3.26 -10.58 -14.07
N GLN A 231 -2.08 -10.54 -14.70
CA GLN A 231 -1.16 -9.42 -14.53
C GLN A 231 -1.15 -8.55 -15.78
N VAL A 232 -1.35 -7.25 -15.61
CA VAL A 232 -1.46 -6.28 -16.71
C VAL A 232 -0.72 -4.99 -16.39
N LEU A 233 -0.35 -4.24 -17.42
CA LEU A 233 0.10 -2.85 -17.29
C LEU A 233 -1.06 -1.92 -17.64
N CYS A 234 -1.43 -1.05 -16.71
CA CYS A 234 -2.58 -0.16 -16.88
C CYS A 234 -2.16 1.29 -17.00
N GLU A 235 -2.87 2.05 -17.82
CA GLU A 235 -2.76 3.51 -17.89
C GLU A 235 -3.14 4.13 -16.54
N VAL A 236 -2.30 5.06 -16.08
CA VAL A 236 -2.56 5.83 -14.86
C VAL A 236 -3.15 7.18 -15.20
N GLY A 237 -4.36 7.45 -14.71
CA GLY A 237 -5.06 8.72 -14.87
C GLY A 237 -4.53 9.84 -13.97
N PHE A 238 -3.99 9.50 -12.79
CA PHE A 238 -3.38 10.48 -11.89
C PHE A 238 -2.31 9.84 -10.99
N ARG A 239 -1.23 10.60 -10.72
CA ARG A 239 -0.06 10.18 -9.91
C ARG A 239 0.25 11.22 -8.85
N GLY A 240 0.54 10.79 -7.62
CA GLY A 240 0.87 11.71 -6.54
C GLY A 240 2.00 11.24 -5.65
N VAL A 241 2.81 12.20 -5.19
CA VAL A 241 3.87 11.98 -4.22
C VAL A 241 3.72 12.95 -3.06
N HIS A 242 4.27 12.59 -1.90
CA HIS A 242 4.33 13.46 -0.73
C HIS A 242 5.76 13.56 -0.18
N GLU A 243 6.01 14.38 0.85
CA GLU A 243 7.36 14.74 1.29
C GLU A 243 8.21 13.56 1.75
N TYR A 244 7.61 12.50 2.34
CA TYR A 244 8.38 11.31 2.74
C TYR A 244 9.00 10.56 1.57
N THR A 245 8.36 10.61 0.41
CA THR A 245 8.65 9.70 -0.70
C THR A 245 9.12 10.42 -1.96
N GLY A 246 8.73 11.68 -2.12
CA GLY A 246 8.97 12.45 -3.34
C GLY A 246 10.45 12.56 -3.70
N GLY A 247 11.31 12.83 -2.72
CA GLY A 247 12.76 12.85 -2.93
C GLY A 247 13.29 11.50 -3.43
N MET A 248 12.87 10.40 -2.79
CA MET A 248 13.25 9.04 -3.21
C MET A 248 12.75 8.69 -4.61
N VAL A 249 11.48 9.00 -4.91
CA VAL A 249 10.89 8.75 -6.24
C VAL A 249 11.72 9.43 -7.32
N MET A 250 12.08 10.70 -7.11
CA MET A 250 12.83 11.47 -8.11
C MET A 250 14.28 11.04 -8.18
N ALA A 251 14.90 10.65 -7.07
CA ALA A 251 16.26 10.10 -7.09
C ALA A 251 16.34 8.77 -7.87
N LEU A 252 15.37 7.87 -7.67
CA LEU A 252 15.25 6.62 -8.44
C LEU A 252 15.01 6.91 -9.93
N TYR A 253 14.13 7.87 -10.22
CA TYR A 253 13.86 8.31 -11.59
C TYR A 253 15.13 8.84 -12.28
N GLU A 254 15.84 9.77 -11.65
CA GLU A 254 17.05 10.37 -12.19
C GLU A 254 18.20 9.37 -12.33
N GLN A 255 18.32 8.43 -11.41
CA GLN A 255 19.32 7.37 -11.48
C GLN A 255 19.16 6.48 -12.73
N GLU A 256 17.92 6.18 -13.12
CA GLU A 256 17.66 5.29 -14.28
C GLU A 256 17.54 6.07 -15.59
N TRP A 257 16.89 7.24 -15.59
CA TRP A 257 16.52 7.97 -16.82
C TRP A 257 17.13 9.38 -16.93
N GLY A 258 17.91 9.80 -15.95
CA GLY A 258 18.57 11.11 -15.95
C GLY A 258 17.58 12.28 -16.01
N THR A 259 17.77 13.16 -16.98
CA THR A 259 16.92 14.34 -17.18
C THR A 259 15.79 14.11 -18.18
N THR A 260 15.50 12.87 -18.55
CA THR A 260 14.37 12.57 -19.44
C THR A 260 13.07 13.11 -18.83
N PRO A 261 12.22 13.83 -19.60
CA PRO A 261 10.97 14.36 -19.07
C PRO A 261 10.03 13.28 -18.57
N ILE A 262 9.31 13.55 -17.50
CA ILE A 262 8.20 12.71 -17.06
C ILE A 262 7.04 12.76 -18.06
N LYS A 263 6.27 11.69 -18.13
CA LYS A 263 5.13 11.60 -19.05
C LYS A 263 3.92 12.36 -18.46
N ASN A 264 3.33 13.28 -19.22
CA ASN A 264 2.14 14.03 -18.85
C ASN A 264 2.22 14.61 -17.42
N PRO A 265 3.06 15.62 -17.16
CA PRO A 265 3.22 16.19 -15.83
C PRO A 265 1.94 16.78 -15.24
N ASP A 266 0.99 17.22 -16.11
CA ASP A 266 -0.33 17.71 -15.68
C ASP A 266 -1.20 16.66 -14.99
N LEU A 267 -0.88 15.37 -15.17
CA LEU A 267 -1.51 14.26 -14.49
C LEU A 267 -0.71 13.81 -13.25
N ALA A 268 0.14 14.70 -12.73
CA ALA A 268 0.90 14.46 -11.50
C ALA A 268 0.82 15.65 -10.55
N ALA A 269 0.89 15.37 -9.25
CA ALA A 269 1.03 16.39 -8.21
C ALA A 269 1.94 15.91 -7.07
N ALA A 270 2.56 16.87 -6.42
CA ALA A 270 3.30 16.70 -5.18
C ALA A 270 2.55 17.40 -4.04
N PHE A 271 2.57 16.80 -2.85
CA PHE A 271 1.80 17.27 -1.72
C PHE A 271 2.70 17.47 -0.50
N GLU A 272 2.61 18.67 0.10
CA GLU A 272 3.18 18.97 1.40
C GLU A 272 2.08 18.79 2.45
N ASP A 273 1.95 17.59 3.03
CA ASP A 273 0.87 17.27 3.97
C ASP A 273 1.30 16.47 5.20
N HIS A 274 2.41 15.73 5.13
CA HIS A 274 2.89 14.89 6.22
C HIS A 274 3.74 15.66 7.25
N PHE A 275 4.50 16.67 6.82
CA PHE A 275 5.42 17.42 7.69
C PHE A 275 4.93 18.83 8.08
N VAL A 276 3.79 19.26 7.60
CA VAL A 276 3.28 20.63 7.80
C VAL A 276 3.19 21.05 9.28
N LEU A 277 2.91 20.10 10.16
CA LEU A 277 2.77 20.38 11.59
C LEU A 277 4.08 20.30 12.39
N ILE A 278 5.18 19.84 11.80
CA ILE A 278 6.43 19.60 12.54
C ILE A 278 7.04 20.89 13.13
N ASP A 279 6.78 22.05 12.53
CA ASP A 279 7.29 23.34 12.97
C ASP A 279 6.30 24.14 13.84
N GLN A 280 5.14 23.58 14.14
CA GLN A 280 4.13 24.25 14.96
C GLN A 280 4.62 24.46 16.41
N PRO A 281 4.21 25.56 17.09
CA PRO A 281 4.62 25.85 18.47
C PRO A 281 4.31 24.71 19.46
N THR A 282 3.28 23.94 19.19
CA THR A 282 2.83 22.82 20.02
C THR A 282 3.72 21.59 19.96
N VAL A 283 4.58 21.47 18.94
CA VAL A 283 5.50 20.33 18.81
C VAL A 283 6.64 20.48 19.82
N PRO A 284 6.94 19.45 20.65
CA PRO A 284 8.01 19.53 21.64
C PRO A 284 9.37 19.91 21.03
N LEU A 285 10.09 20.81 21.69
CA LEU A 285 11.40 21.29 21.23
C LEU A 285 12.41 20.18 20.96
N LYS A 286 12.34 19.08 21.73
CA LYS A 286 13.20 17.90 21.52
C LYS A 286 12.95 17.28 20.15
N VAL A 287 11.68 17.13 19.75
CA VAL A 287 11.29 16.58 18.45
C VAL A 287 11.75 17.52 17.32
N LYS A 288 11.51 18.84 17.47
CA LYS A 288 11.96 19.82 16.48
C LYS A 288 13.47 19.76 16.27
N ARG A 289 14.26 19.80 17.34
CA ARG A 289 15.74 19.76 17.24
C ARG A 289 16.27 18.50 16.56
N GLN A 290 15.55 17.41 16.66
CA GLN A 290 15.98 16.12 16.09
C GLN A 290 15.56 15.93 14.65
N ARG A 291 14.51 16.61 14.17
CA ARG A 291 13.81 16.20 12.95
C ARG A 291 13.48 17.30 11.97
N LEU A 292 13.40 18.54 12.44
CA LEU A 292 12.93 19.66 11.62
C LEU A 292 13.79 19.87 10.37
N ASP A 293 15.11 19.83 10.53
CA ASP A 293 16.04 20.07 9.42
C ASP A 293 15.94 18.96 8.36
N SER A 294 15.89 17.70 8.80
CA SER A 294 15.73 16.57 7.87
C SER A 294 14.38 16.58 7.17
N ALA A 295 13.29 16.89 7.89
CA ALA A 295 11.96 16.99 7.29
C ALA A 295 11.89 18.14 6.25
N ARG A 296 12.51 19.29 6.56
CA ARG A 296 12.63 20.39 5.61
C ARG A 296 13.45 20.00 4.38
N GLN A 297 14.56 19.29 4.58
CA GLN A 297 15.38 18.81 3.47
C GLN A 297 14.58 17.91 2.53
N LEU A 298 13.87 16.89 3.05
CA LEU A 298 13.05 15.98 2.24
C LEU A 298 11.96 16.74 1.46
N ARG A 299 11.30 17.69 2.13
CA ARG A 299 10.32 18.57 1.49
C ARG A 299 10.96 19.38 0.36
N ASP A 300 12.08 20.03 0.63
CA ASP A 300 12.77 20.91 -0.32
C ASP A 300 13.29 20.12 -1.53
N GLU A 301 13.78 18.89 -1.33
CA GLU A 301 14.15 17.95 -2.39
C GLU A 301 12.93 17.62 -3.28
N MET A 302 11.79 17.26 -2.68
CA MET A 302 10.56 16.99 -3.42
C MET A 302 10.10 18.23 -4.19
N VAL A 303 10.07 19.39 -3.56
CA VAL A 303 9.64 20.66 -4.18
C VAL A 303 10.54 21.02 -5.36
N ALA A 304 11.87 21.01 -5.17
CA ALA A 304 12.83 21.32 -6.23
C ALA A 304 12.69 20.38 -7.42
N ALA A 305 12.58 19.07 -7.16
CA ALA A 305 12.41 18.08 -8.21
C ALA A 305 11.05 18.21 -8.93
N SER A 306 9.99 18.53 -8.21
CA SER A 306 8.66 18.75 -8.79
C SER A 306 8.63 19.97 -9.70
N LEU A 307 9.19 21.10 -9.28
CA LEU A 307 9.30 22.32 -10.09
C LEU A 307 10.12 22.08 -11.37
N LYS A 308 11.25 21.38 -11.25
CA LYS A 308 12.11 21.01 -12.38
C LYS A 308 11.36 20.21 -13.45
N ASN A 309 10.42 19.37 -13.03
CA ASN A 309 9.66 18.47 -13.90
C ASN A 309 8.26 18.99 -14.27
N GLY A 310 7.88 20.21 -13.87
CA GLY A 310 6.59 20.80 -14.16
C GLY A 310 5.41 20.15 -13.40
N ILE A 311 5.68 19.47 -12.30
CA ILE A 311 4.66 18.85 -11.44
C ILE A 311 4.02 19.93 -10.56
N ARG A 312 2.70 19.91 -10.39
CA ARG A 312 1.96 20.80 -9.48
C ARG A 312 2.33 20.48 -8.03
N ILE A 313 2.44 21.54 -7.21
CA ILE A 313 2.73 21.38 -5.78
C ILE A 313 1.58 21.95 -4.96
N HIS A 314 0.97 21.12 -4.14
CA HIS A 314 -0.01 21.45 -3.12
C HIS A 314 0.68 21.60 -1.77
N GLY A 315 0.44 22.70 -1.08
CA GLY A 315 1.05 22.91 0.23
C GLY A 315 0.94 24.32 0.76
N PRO A 316 1.29 24.55 2.03
CA PRO A 316 1.30 25.87 2.64
C PRO A 316 2.26 26.82 1.89
N GLY A 317 1.73 27.95 1.41
CA GLY A 317 2.52 28.94 0.66
C GLY A 317 2.81 28.58 -0.79
N GLN A 318 2.31 27.46 -1.29
CA GLN A 318 2.36 27.06 -2.68
C GLN A 318 1.21 27.71 -3.50
N LYS A 319 1.27 27.57 -4.82
CA LYS A 319 0.25 28.09 -5.73
C LYS A 319 -1.11 27.36 -5.56
N TYR A 320 -1.08 26.11 -5.19
CA TYR A 320 -2.25 25.25 -5.08
C TYR A 320 -2.59 24.99 -3.61
N ASP A 321 -3.86 24.67 -3.36
CA ASP A 321 -4.41 24.51 -2.01
C ASP A 321 -3.61 23.50 -1.17
N ALA A 322 -3.43 23.82 0.12
CA ALA A 322 -2.88 22.90 1.08
C ALA A 322 -3.97 21.96 1.64
N GLY A 323 -3.60 20.73 1.95
CA GLY A 323 -4.48 19.75 2.56
C GLY A 323 -3.93 18.35 2.44
N VAL A 324 -4.62 17.38 3.03
CA VAL A 324 -4.26 15.96 2.95
C VAL A 324 -4.34 15.47 1.51
N CYS A 325 -3.28 14.85 0.99
CA CYS A 325 -3.09 14.51 -0.43
C CYS A 325 -4.28 13.76 -1.04
N HIS A 326 -4.72 12.67 -0.42
CA HIS A 326 -5.81 11.86 -0.96
C HIS A 326 -7.17 12.57 -0.89
N ARG A 327 -7.36 13.54 0.02
CA ARG A 327 -8.56 14.40 0.05
C ARG A 327 -8.55 15.40 -1.11
N ILE A 328 -7.43 16.06 -1.35
CA ILE A 328 -7.26 16.95 -2.53
C ILE A 328 -7.50 16.16 -3.82
N VAL A 329 -7.03 14.91 -3.87
CA VAL A 329 -7.24 14.05 -5.05
C VAL A 329 -8.72 13.77 -5.28
N VAL A 330 -9.50 13.46 -4.25
CA VAL A 330 -10.96 13.31 -4.36
C VAL A 330 -11.59 14.59 -4.91
N GLU A 331 -11.23 15.75 -4.37
CA GLU A 331 -11.86 17.01 -4.72
C GLU A 331 -11.51 17.52 -6.12
N GLN A 332 -10.25 17.34 -6.57
CA GLN A 332 -9.73 18.04 -7.74
C GLN A 332 -9.33 17.15 -8.90
N TYR A 333 -8.93 15.90 -8.66
CA TYR A 333 -8.29 15.05 -9.67
C TYR A 333 -9.00 13.74 -9.98
N ALA A 334 -9.65 13.14 -9.00
CA ALA A 334 -10.30 11.86 -9.19
C ALA A 334 -11.49 11.95 -10.13
N ASN A 335 -11.55 11.03 -11.08
CA ASN A 335 -12.67 10.85 -12.00
C ASN A 335 -13.07 9.38 -12.07
N PRO A 336 -14.35 9.08 -12.26
CA PRO A 336 -14.81 7.70 -12.46
C PRO A 336 -14.06 6.99 -13.59
N GLY A 337 -13.90 5.68 -13.46
CA GLY A 337 -13.30 4.85 -14.51
C GLY A 337 -11.80 5.09 -14.73
N THR A 338 -11.12 5.82 -13.83
CA THR A 338 -9.67 6.06 -13.89
C THR A 338 -8.90 5.24 -12.87
N ILE A 339 -7.62 5.01 -13.15
CA ILE A 339 -6.67 4.43 -12.20
C ILE A 339 -5.85 5.56 -11.59
N ILE A 340 -5.80 5.59 -10.26
CA ILE A 340 -5.12 6.62 -9.48
C ILE A 340 -4.09 5.97 -8.58
N VAL A 341 -2.85 6.45 -8.62
CA VAL A 341 -1.79 5.96 -7.74
C VAL A 341 -1.10 7.11 -7.02
N LEU A 342 -0.95 6.97 -5.71
CA LEU A 342 -0.11 7.85 -4.90
C LEU A 342 0.89 7.00 -4.11
N THR A 343 1.93 7.65 -3.62
CA THR A 343 2.86 7.02 -2.66
C THR A 343 2.31 7.02 -1.22
N ASP A 344 1.02 7.28 -1.07
CA ASP A 344 0.28 7.30 0.18
C ASP A 344 -0.57 6.03 0.35
N SER A 345 -0.60 5.46 1.57
CA SER A 345 -1.34 4.23 1.86
C SER A 345 -2.86 4.41 1.77
N HIS A 346 -3.37 5.63 2.03
CA HIS A 346 -4.80 5.94 2.00
C HIS A 346 -5.30 6.49 0.66
N THR A 347 -4.53 6.29 -0.42
CA THR A 347 -4.96 6.51 -1.81
C THR A 347 -6.34 5.91 -2.13
N PRO A 348 -6.74 4.74 -1.55
CA PRO A 348 -8.08 4.16 -1.71
C PRO A 348 -9.24 5.13 -1.43
N THR A 349 -9.04 6.21 -0.69
CA THR A 349 -10.03 7.28 -0.47
C THR A 349 -10.68 7.73 -1.79
N ALA A 350 -9.88 7.85 -2.87
CA ALA A 350 -10.39 8.28 -4.18
C ALA A 350 -11.32 7.25 -4.85
N GLY A 351 -11.38 6.03 -4.35
CA GLY A 351 -12.33 5.01 -4.79
C GLY A 351 -13.80 5.38 -4.53
N VAL A 352 -14.05 6.35 -3.63
CA VAL A 352 -15.39 6.89 -3.39
C VAL A 352 -16.02 7.47 -4.66
N LEU A 353 -15.20 7.99 -5.58
CA LEU A 353 -15.67 8.55 -6.85
C LEU A 353 -15.67 7.52 -8.00
N ASN A 354 -15.86 6.23 -7.69
CA ASN A 354 -15.91 5.17 -8.70
C ASN A 354 -14.62 5.07 -9.54
N ALA A 355 -13.46 5.36 -8.91
CA ALA A 355 -12.13 5.21 -9.46
C ALA A 355 -11.42 3.98 -8.86
N PHE A 356 -10.49 3.38 -9.59
CA PHE A 356 -9.63 2.33 -9.06
C PHE A 356 -8.35 2.97 -8.51
N ALA A 357 -8.32 3.24 -7.21
CA ALA A 357 -7.28 4.03 -6.57
C ALA A 357 -6.53 3.19 -5.51
N PHE A 358 -5.18 3.17 -5.55
CA PHE A 358 -4.38 2.38 -4.60
C PHE A 358 -2.98 2.96 -4.40
N GLY A 359 -2.43 2.72 -3.21
CA GLY A 359 -1.07 3.12 -2.86
C GLY A 359 0.01 2.27 -3.54
N VAL A 360 1.11 2.91 -3.92
CA VAL A 360 2.29 2.27 -4.54
C VAL A 360 3.58 2.71 -3.86
N GLY A 361 4.64 1.90 -3.99
CA GLY A 361 5.99 2.28 -3.55
C GLY A 361 6.66 3.29 -4.47
N SER A 362 7.80 3.80 -4.01
CA SER A 362 8.57 4.83 -4.73
C SER A 362 9.06 4.36 -6.09
N THR A 363 9.50 3.11 -6.21
CA THR A 363 9.95 2.52 -7.48
C THR A 363 8.80 2.41 -8.48
N ALA A 364 7.63 1.93 -8.06
CA ALA A 364 6.45 1.87 -8.93
C ALA A 364 5.98 3.27 -9.36
N MET A 365 6.07 4.27 -8.47
CA MET A 365 5.75 5.65 -8.79
C MET A 365 6.75 6.23 -9.80
N ALA A 366 8.06 6.01 -9.64
CA ALA A 366 9.06 6.44 -10.61
C ALA A 366 8.80 5.82 -11.99
N PHE A 367 8.47 4.52 -12.03
CA PHE A 367 8.02 3.83 -13.25
C PHE A 367 6.78 4.49 -13.85
N ALA A 368 5.75 4.80 -13.04
CA ALA A 368 4.53 5.44 -13.49
C ALA A 368 4.76 6.86 -14.02
N LEU A 369 5.66 7.63 -13.41
CA LEU A 369 6.04 8.96 -13.89
C LEU A 369 6.71 8.89 -15.27
N ARG A 370 7.53 7.86 -15.52
CA ARG A 370 8.22 7.68 -16.81
C ARG A 370 7.32 7.13 -17.90
N THR A 371 6.53 6.12 -17.59
CA THR A 371 5.80 5.33 -18.59
C THR A 371 4.34 5.77 -18.74
N GLY A 372 3.74 6.37 -17.70
CA GLY A 372 2.30 6.57 -17.58
C GLY A 372 1.54 5.28 -17.25
N LEU A 373 2.24 4.21 -16.89
CA LEU A 373 1.68 2.89 -16.62
C LEU A 373 1.94 2.46 -15.18
N VAL A 374 1.10 1.58 -14.67
CA VAL A 374 1.31 0.87 -13.40
C VAL A 374 1.06 -0.62 -13.58
N PRO A 375 1.89 -1.50 -12.99
CA PRO A 375 1.58 -2.93 -12.95
C PRO A 375 0.37 -3.18 -12.04
N VAL A 376 -0.53 -4.02 -12.48
CA VAL A 376 -1.71 -4.45 -11.72
C VAL A 376 -1.83 -5.97 -11.81
N THR A 377 -1.81 -6.64 -10.65
CA THR A 377 -2.37 -7.99 -10.55
C THR A 377 -3.86 -7.82 -10.25
N VAL A 378 -4.71 -8.33 -11.15
CA VAL A 378 -6.16 -8.18 -11.03
C VAL A 378 -6.65 -8.79 -9.72
N PRO A 379 -7.25 -8.01 -8.81
CA PRO A 379 -7.65 -8.49 -7.50
C PRO A 379 -8.93 -9.31 -7.56
N LYS A 380 -9.14 -10.15 -6.57
CA LYS A 380 -10.46 -10.67 -6.25
C LYS A 380 -11.34 -9.53 -5.77
N THR A 381 -12.60 -9.50 -6.17
CA THR A 381 -13.57 -8.48 -5.75
C THR A 381 -14.64 -9.10 -4.86
N ALA A 382 -14.78 -8.57 -3.64
CA ALA A 382 -15.92 -8.86 -2.77
C ALA A 382 -16.94 -7.72 -2.90
N ARG A 383 -18.22 -8.07 -3.12
CA ARG A 383 -19.30 -7.06 -3.18
C ARG A 383 -19.94 -6.92 -1.83
N ILE A 384 -20.07 -5.67 -1.38
CA ILE A 384 -20.83 -5.27 -0.20
C ILE A 384 -22.09 -4.56 -0.69
N TRP A 385 -23.26 -5.13 -0.41
CA TRP A 385 -24.54 -4.55 -0.79
C TRP A 385 -25.23 -4.00 0.44
N VAL A 386 -25.31 -2.67 0.53
CA VAL A 386 -25.80 -1.93 1.70
C VAL A 386 -27.28 -1.57 1.52
N THR A 387 -28.10 -1.95 2.48
CA THR A 387 -29.55 -1.67 2.53
C THR A 387 -29.93 -1.06 3.87
N GLY A 388 -31.18 -0.66 3.99
CA GLY A 388 -31.74 -0.16 5.24
C GLY A 388 -31.38 1.30 5.53
N ASP A 389 -31.75 1.73 6.72
CA ASP A 389 -31.61 3.10 7.22
C ASP A 389 -30.69 3.13 8.45
N ALA A 390 -29.68 3.99 8.43
CA ALA A 390 -28.75 4.21 9.54
C ALA A 390 -29.41 4.87 10.77
N ARG A 391 -30.64 5.35 10.65
CA ARG A 391 -31.43 6.00 11.71
C ARG A 391 -30.71 7.18 12.39
N GLY A 392 -29.74 7.80 11.69
CA GLY A 392 -28.93 8.89 12.23
C GLY A 392 -28.00 8.49 13.38
N VAL A 393 -27.77 7.18 13.59
CA VAL A 393 -26.93 6.64 14.68
C VAL A 393 -25.71 5.93 14.15
N VAL A 394 -25.86 5.17 13.05
CA VAL A 394 -24.78 4.42 12.42
C VAL A 394 -24.07 5.30 11.41
N SER A 395 -22.77 5.42 11.55
CA SER A 395 -21.90 6.15 10.63
C SER A 395 -21.23 5.22 9.60
N PRO A 396 -20.67 5.74 8.51
CA PRO A 396 -19.81 4.95 7.61
C PRO A 396 -18.63 4.30 8.33
N LYS A 397 -18.16 4.89 9.43
CA LYS A 397 -17.12 4.31 10.28
C LYS A 397 -17.57 3.01 10.94
N ASP A 398 -18.80 2.99 11.48
CA ASP A 398 -19.38 1.77 12.05
C ASP A 398 -19.51 0.69 10.97
N LEU A 399 -19.98 1.07 9.79
CA LEU A 399 -20.15 0.16 8.67
C LEU A 399 -18.82 -0.45 8.21
N ILE A 400 -17.76 0.37 8.02
CA ILE A 400 -16.49 -0.18 7.55
C ILE A 400 -15.83 -1.06 8.61
N LEU A 401 -15.90 -0.70 9.89
CA LEU A 401 -15.41 -1.57 10.97
C LEU A 401 -16.21 -2.88 11.01
N HIS A 402 -17.53 -2.81 10.75
CA HIS A 402 -18.35 -4.01 10.62
C HIS A 402 -17.91 -4.90 9.46
N ILE A 403 -17.59 -4.33 8.30
CA ILE A 403 -17.14 -5.06 7.11
C ILE A 403 -15.76 -5.68 7.33
N ILE A 404 -14.73 -4.90 7.65
CA ILE A 404 -13.35 -5.43 7.78
C ILE A 404 -13.17 -6.38 8.96
N GLY A 405 -14.07 -6.34 9.94
CA GLY A 405 -14.13 -7.28 11.05
C GLY A 405 -14.90 -8.57 10.72
N ASP A 406 -15.47 -8.72 9.53
CA ASP A 406 -16.08 -9.97 9.09
C ASP A 406 -15.02 -11.08 8.96
N PRO A 407 -15.31 -12.33 9.36
CA PRO A 407 -14.38 -13.45 9.27
C PRO A 407 -13.74 -13.63 7.89
N TYR A 408 -14.47 -13.33 6.82
CA TYR A 408 -13.94 -13.42 5.45
C TYR A 408 -12.74 -12.49 5.22
N PHE A 409 -12.75 -11.28 5.80
CA PHE A 409 -11.65 -10.33 5.68
C PHE A 409 -10.64 -10.48 6.81
N ARG A 410 -11.11 -10.71 8.03
CA ARG A 410 -10.26 -10.83 9.22
C ARG A 410 -9.31 -12.01 9.14
N GLU A 411 -9.77 -13.17 8.65
CA GLU A 411 -9.01 -14.41 8.54
C GLU A 411 -8.39 -14.61 7.15
N GLU A 412 -8.49 -13.60 6.29
CA GLU A 412 -7.94 -13.62 4.93
C GLU A 412 -8.37 -14.84 4.10
N HIS A 413 -9.59 -15.32 4.27
CA HIS A 413 -10.15 -16.46 3.52
C HIS A 413 -10.13 -16.29 2.00
N TRP A 414 -10.05 -15.03 1.52
CA TRP A 414 -9.91 -14.73 0.10
C TRP A 414 -8.51 -15.03 -0.44
N ARG A 415 -7.50 -15.16 0.45
CA ARG A 415 -6.11 -15.40 0.05
C ARG A 415 -5.90 -16.89 -0.20
N THR A 416 -5.66 -17.25 -1.45
CA THR A 416 -5.34 -18.62 -1.89
C THR A 416 -3.90 -18.74 -2.42
N SER A 417 -3.22 -17.61 -2.62
CA SER A 417 -1.84 -17.49 -3.05
C SER A 417 -1.15 -16.32 -2.30
N PRO A 418 0.16 -16.36 -2.09
CA PRO A 418 0.90 -15.24 -1.50
C PRO A 418 0.73 -13.90 -2.25
N THR A 419 0.39 -13.95 -3.54
CA THR A 419 0.17 -12.78 -4.39
C THR A 419 -1.29 -12.37 -4.52
N ASP A 420 -2.22 -13.10 -3.90
CA ASP A 420 -3.63 -12.76 -3.94
C ASP A 420 -3.91 -11.44 -3.23
N THR A 421 -4.72 -10.62 -3.86
CA THR A 421 -5.21 -9.36 -3.32
C THR A 421 -6.74 -9.31 -3.42
N CYS A 422 -7.38 -8.53 -2.56
CA CYS A 422 -8.82 -8.35 -2.56
C CYS A 422 -9.18 -6.86 -2.55
N VAL A 423 -10.30 -6.56 -3.21
CA VAL A 423 -10.93 -5.24 -3.26
C VAL A 423 -12.37 -5.39 -2.77
N ILE A 424 -12.90 -4.41 -2.08
CA ILE A 424 -14.33 -4.31 -1.85
C ILE A 424 -14.98 -3.35 -2.85
N GLN A 425 -16.08 -3.80 -3.45
CA GLN A 425 -16.98 -2.98 -4.27
C GLN A 425 -18.25 -2.77 -3.46
N ILE A 426 -18.54 -1.53 -3.11
CA ILE A 426 -19.60 -1.16 -2.17
C ILE A 426 -20.72 -0.48 -2.95
N GLY A 427 -21.91 -1.04 -2.88
CA GLY A 427 -23.11 -0.51 -3.55
C GLY A 427 -24.36 -0.71 -2.71
N GLY A 428 -25.49 -0.24 -3.22
CA GLY A 428 -26.78 -0.42 -2.59
C GLY A 428 -27.42 0.88 -2.13
N PRO A 429 -28.77 0.88 -1.95
CA PRO A 429 -29.53 2.09 -1.66
C PRO A 429 -29.24 2.69 -0.27
N GLY A 430 -28.68 1.91 0.64
CA GLY A 430 -28.28 2.39 1.96
C GLY A 430 -27.17 3.46 1.91
N LEU A 431 -26.44 3.60 0.80
CA LEU A 431 -25.38 4.61 0.65
C LEU A 431 -25.91 6.02 0.41
N ASP A 432 -27.13 6.17 -0.11
CA ASP A 432 -27.69 7.46 -0.53
C ASP A 432 -27.99 8.43 0.62
N GLN A 433 -27.86 7.99 1.86
CA GLN A 433 -28.07 8.81 3.04
C GLN A 433 -26.80 9.53 3.56
N TRP A 434 -25.65 9.28 2.95
CA TRP A 434 -24.36 9.87 3.32
C TRP A 434 -23.77 10.70 2.19
N ASP A 435 -23.10 11.78 2.51
CA ASP A 435 -22.37 12.55 1.49
C ASP A 435 -21.05 11.87 1.07
N VAL A 436 -20.33 12.45 0.11
CA VAL A 436 -19.08 11.88 -0.41
C VAL A 436 -17.96 11.90 0.64
N ASP A 437 -17.93 12.88 1.52
CA ASP A 437 -16.94 12.94 2.59
C ASP A 437 -17.14 11.79 3.57
N GLU A 438 -18.37 11.53 3.95
CA GLU A 438 -18.78 10.42 4.80
C GLU A 438 -18.51 9.07 4.10
N LEU A 439 -18.96 8.90 2.85
CA LEU A 439 -18.74 7.67 2.05
C LEU A 439 -17.24 7.38 1.83
N SER A 440 -16.40 8.41 1.77
CA SER A 440 -14.97 8.24 1.55
C SER A 440 -14.27 7.45 2.68
N VAL A 441 -14.86 7.41 3.88
CA VAL A 441 -14.38 6.62 5.01
C VAL A 441 -14.42 5.12 4.67
N LEU A 442 -15.43 4.68 3.91
CA LEU A 442 -15.58 3.28 3.51
C LEU A 442 -14.43 2.80 2.63
N THR A 443 -14.00 3.62 1.68
CA THR A 443 -12.88 3.27 0.79
C THR A 443 -11.53 3.52 1.45
N ASN A 444 -11.40 4.58 2.24
CA ASN A 444 -10.18 4.92 2.95
C ASN A 444 -9.71 3.78 3.87
N MET A 445 -10.61 3.21 4.67
CA MET A 445 -10.25 2.21 5.68
C MET A 445 -10.07 0.78 5.14
N THR A 446 -10.16 0.57 3.87
CA THR A 446 -9.92 -0.77 3.28
C THR A 446 -8.51 -1.29 3.56
N VAL A 447 -7.52 -0.39 3.61
CA VAL A 447 -6.12 -0.76 3.91
C VAL A 447 -5.95 -1.31 5.33
N GLU A 448 -6.77 -0.85 6.27
CA GLU A 448 -6.80 -1.36 7.64
C GLU A 448 -7.34 -2.80 7.71
N GLY A 449 -8.12 -3.21 6.72
CA GLY A 449 -8.56 -4.58 6.52
C GLY A 449 -7.56 -5.47 5.76
N GLY A 450 -6.37 -4.94 5.40
CA GLY A 450 -5.39 -5.64 4.57
C GLY A 450 -5.78 -5.74 3.08
N LEU A 451 -6.80 -4.98 2.66
CA LEU A 451 -7.30 -4.98 1.30
C LEU A 451 -6.49 -4.03 0.40
N MET A 452 -6.51 -4.27 -0.91
CA MET A 452 -5.83 -3.42 -1.87
C MET A 452 -6.48 -2.04 -1.97
N THR A 453 -7.81 -2.00 -2.06
CA THR A 453 -8.61 -0.77 -2.16
C THR A 453 -10.09 -1.07 -1.97
N GLY A 454 -10.91 0.00 -1.96
CA GLY A 454 -12.35 -0.04 -2.08
C GLY A 454 -12.83 0.85 -3.22
N ILE A 455 -13.96 0.51 -3.80
CA ILE A 455 -14.64 1.30 -4.82
C ILE A 455 -16.13 1.41 -4.49
N VAL A 456 -16.68 2.61 -4.62
CA VAL A 456 -18.13 2.83 -4.48
C VAL A 456 -18.79 2.69 -5.86
N GLU A 457 -19.86 1.88 -5.93
CA GLU A 457 -20.72 1.81 -7.11
C GLU A 457 -21.43 3.15 -7.32
N PRO A 458 -21.83 3.49 -8.57
CA PRO A 458 -22.57 4.72 -8.82
C PRO A 458 -23.80 4.86 -7.92
N CYS A 459 -23.86 5.95 -7.14
CA CYS A 459 -24.95 6.30 -6.22
C CYS A 459 -25.26 7.81 -6.32
N ALA A 460 -26.39 8.26 -5.75
CA ALA A 460 -26.84 9.63 -5.85
C ALA A 460 -25.81 10.65 -5.32
N PRO A 461 -25.21 10.49 -4.11
CA PRO A 461 -24.23 11.43 -3.58
C PRO A 461 -22.99 11.61 -4.47
N VAL A 462 -22.50 10.52 -5.09
CA VAL A 462 -21.35 10.58 -6.01
C VAL A 462 -21.70 11.36 -7.28
N ARG A 463 -22.90 11.17 -7.84
CA ARG A 463 -23.38 11.94 -9.01
C ARG A 463 -23.48 13.43 -8.69
N GLU A 464 -24.11 13.78 -7.58
CA GLU A 464 -24.30 15.16 -7.14
C GLU A 464 -22.96 15.86 -6.90
N PHE A 465 -22.03 15.20 -6.21
CA PHE A 465 -20.69 15.72 -5.97
C PHE A 465 -19.93 16.00 -7.28
N LEU A 466 -19.93 15.03 -8.20
CA LEU A 466 -19.27 15.18 -9.50
C LEU A 466 -19.92 16.26 -10.36
N ALA A 467 -21.25 16.32 -10.41
CA ALA A 467 -21.98 17.36 -11.16
C ALA A 467 -21.63 18.77 -10.65
N ALA A 468 -21.56 18.96 -9.35
CA ALA A 468 -21.19 20.24 -8.74
C ALA A 468 -19.74 20.66 -9.05
N ARG A 469 -18.81 19.70 -9.14
CA ARG A 469 -17.38 19.96 -9.31
C ARG A 469 -16.88 19.84 -10.77
N ARG A 470 -17.68 19.28 -11.65
CA ARG A 470 -17.37 19.07 -13.09
C ARG A 470 -18.48 19.66 -13.98
N PRO A 471 -18.72 20.98 -13.93
CA PRO A 471 -19.79 21.61 -14.70
C PRO A 471 -19.57 21.35 -16.19
N GLY A 472 -20.65 20.94 -16.88
CA GLY A 472 -20.64 20.66 -18.32
C GLY A 472 -20.13 19.26 -18.72
N VAL A 473 -19.77 18.40 -17.76
CA VAL A 473 -19.41 17.00 -18.00
C VAL A 473 -20.66 16.13 -17.84
N ASP A 474 -20.88 15.21 -18.76
CA ASP A 474 -21.87 14.15 -18.59
C ASP A 474 -21.33 13.12 -17.57
N VAL A 475 -21.75 13.27 -16.32
CA VAL A 475 -21.28 12.43 -15.19
C VAL A 475 -21.72 10.99 -15.39
N ASP A 476 -22.92 10.74 -15.89
CA ASP A 476 -23.44 9.38 -16.07
C ASP A 476 -22.64 8.59 -17.13
N ALA A 477 -22.12 9.28 -18.14
CA ALA A 477 -21.23 8.67 -19.14
C ALA A 477 -19.84 8.27 -18.57
N LEU A 478 -19.42 8.86 -17.45
CA LEU A 478 -18.16 8.54 -16.79
C LEU A 478 -18.29 7.38 -15.79
N LEU A 479 -19.47 7.20 -15.20
CA LEU A 479 -19.70 6.24 -14.14
C LEU A 479 -19.61 4.80 -14.67
N VAL A 480 -18.85 3.97 -13.96
CA VAL A 480 -18.66 2.55 -14.30
C VAL A 480 -19.61 1.70 -13.46
N HIS A 481 -20.61 1.12 -14.12
CA HIS A 481 -21.52 0.15 -13.53
C HIS A 481 -21.01 -1.27 -13.74
N PRO A 482 -21.26 -2.22 -12.81
CA PRO A 482 -20.99 -3.63 -13.06
C PRO A 482 -21.93 -4.14 -14.17
N ASP A 483 -21.47 -5.13 -14.94
CA ASP A 483 -22.33 -5.79 -15.92
C ASP A 483 -23.37 -6.66 -15.21
N GLU A 484 -24.51 -6.87 -15.88
CA GLU A 484 -25.45 -7.89 -15.43
C GLU A 484 -24.79 -9.27 -15.49
N GLY A 485 -24.88 -10.04 -14.40
CA GLY A 485 -24.20 -11.32 -14.28
C GLY A 485 -22.73 -11.26 -13.88
N ALA A 486 -22.20 -10.06 -13.52
CA ALA A 486 -20.85 -9.96 -12.97
C ALA A 486 -20.65 -10.86 -11.75
N THR A 487 -19.47 -11.48 -11.67
CA THR A 487 -19.13 -12.41 -10.60
C THR A 487 -18.25 -11.77 -9.55
N TYR A 488 -18.37 -12.25 -8.31
CA TYR A 488 -17.63 -11.76 -7.15
C TYR A 488 -17.07 -12.94 -6.35
N ALA A 489 -15.91 -12.76 -5.74
CA ALA A 489 -15.34 -13.77 -4.85
C ALA A 489 -16.21 -14.00 -3.61
N LYS A 490 -16.89 -12.94 -3.15
CA LYS A 490 -17.86 -12.96 -2.05
C LYS A 490 -18.89 -11.87 -2.28
N THR A 491 -20.14 -12.13 -1.90
CA THR A 491 -21.18 -11.08 -1.77
C THR A 491 -21.68 -11.09 -0.33
N ILE A 492 -21.67 -9.91 0.30
CA ILE A 492 -22.16 -9.68 1.66
C ILE A 492 -23.24 -8.61 1.57
N THR A 493 -24.45 -8.92 2.04
CA THR A 493 -25.51 -7.92 2.19
C THR A 493 -25.52 -7.44 3.64
N VAL A 494 -25.50 -6.13 3.84
CA VAL A 494 -25.53 -5.48 5.15
C VAL A 494 -26.76 -4.62 5.22
N ASP A 495 -27.65 -4.90 6.16
CA ASP A 495 -28.72 -3.98 6.54
C ASP A 495 -28.19 -3.04 7.62
N LEU A 496 -28.25 -1.72 7.38
CA LEU A 496 -27.75 -0.73 8.33
C LEU A 496 -28.50 -0.76 9.66
N ALA A 497 -29.73 -1.26 9.67
CA ALA A 497 -30.48 -1.45 10.91
C ALA A 497 -29.87 -2.50 11.86
N ASP A 498 -29.07 -3.42 11.29
CA ASP A 498 -28.40 -4.51 12.03
C ASP A 498 -26.96 -4.14 12.42
N VAL A 499 -26.41 -3.03 11.91
CA VAL A 499 -25.07 -2.56 12.26
C VAL A 499 -25.11 -1.86 13.62
N PRO A 500 -24.41 -2.35 14.64
CA PRO A 500 -24.35 -1.65 15.92
C PRO A 500 -23.39 -0.46 15.84
N VAL A 501 -23.52 0.51 16.73
CA VAL A 501 -22.45 1.47 17.01
C VAL A 501 -21.21 0.68 17.43
N THR A 502 -20.12 0.86 16.68
CA THR A 502 -18.98 -0.06 16.69
C THR A 502 -17.70 0.63 17.14
N VAL A 503 -16.94 -0.04 17.96
CA VAL A 503 -15.56 0.36 18.33
C VAL A 503 -14.57 -0.71 17.93
N ALA A 504 -13.36 -0.29 17.60
CA ALA A 504 -12.22 -1.19 17.47
C ALA A 504 -11.45 -1.22 18.80
N THR A 505 -11.28 -2.40 19.37
CA THR A 505 -10.46 -2.55 20.58
C THR A 505 -8.96 -2.57 20.22
N PRO A 506 -8.06 -2.25 21.16
CA PRO A 506 -6.63 -2.12 20.90
C PRO A 506 -6.01 -3.31 20.16
N GLY A 507 -5.05 -3.01 19.30
CA GLY A 507 -4.23 -3.96 18.58
C GLY A 507 -4.51 -4.04 17.08
N ASP A 508 -5.76 -3.99 16.64
CA ASP A 508 -6.12 -4.09 15.23
C ASP A 508 -7.50 -3.44 15.00
N SER A 509 -7.66 -2.66 13.93
CA SER A 509 -8.97 -2.05 13.56
C SER A 509 -10.04 -3.12 13.25
N ARG A 510 -9.65 -4.33 12.89
CA ARG A 510 -10.53 -5.47 12.69
C ARG A 510 -11.06 -6.09 14.00
N ASN A 511 -10.52 -5.69 15.15
CA ASN A 511 -11.00 -6.10 16.49
C ASN A 511 -12.29 -5.36 16.86
N ARG A 512 -13.31 -5.45 16.00
CA ARG A 512 -14.58 -4.77 16.20
C ARG A 512 -15.37 -5.36 17.37
N GLN A 513 -16.00 -4.48 18.10
CA GLN A 513 -17.02 -4.82 19.12
C GLN A 513 -18.17 -3.81 19.07
N ALA A 514 -19.38 -4.26 19.36
CA ALA A 514 -20.48 -3.33 19.63
C ALA A 514 -20.14 -2.49 20.86
N LEU A 515 -20.35 -1.19 20.81
CA LEU A 515 -20.07 -0.28 21.94
C LEU A 515 -20.75 -0.76 23.23
N ALA A 516 -21.98 -1.25 23.13
CA ALA A 516 -22.74 -1.77 24.27
C ALA A 516 -22.10 -3.02 24.93
N ALA A 517 -21.20 -3.72 24.24
CA ALA A 517 -20.52 -4.90 24.75
C ALA A 517 -19.16 -4.61 25.39
N VAL A 518 -18.63 -3.40 25.24
CA VAL A 518 -17.27 -3.04 25.73
C VAL A 518 -17.24 -2.79 27.24
N GLY A 519 -18.39 -2.44 27.86
CA GLY A 519 -18.46 -2.08 29.28
C GLY A 519 -17.84 -0.71 29.58
N ASP A 520 -17.66 -0.43 30.87
CA ASP A 520 -17.10 0.85 31.33
C ASP A 520 -15.58 0.88 31.17
N VAL A 521 -15.10 1.77 30.31
CA VAL A 521 -13.67 2.00 30.09
C VAL A 521 -13.33 3.43 30.51
N PRO A 522 -12.39 3.65 31.46
CA PRO A 522 -11.97 5.00 31.83
C PRO A 522 -11.23 5.66 30.66
N ILE A 523 -11.71 6.82 30.22
CA ILE A 523 -11.13 7.61 29.14
C ILE A 523 -10.32 8.75 29.74
N HIS A 524 -9.02 8.82 29.41
CA HIS A 524 -8.13 9.90 29.88
C HIS A 524 -7.93 10.98 28.82
N ASN A 525 -7.91 10.60 27.55
CA ASN A 525 -7.74 11.52 26.41
C ASN A 525 -8.70 11.12 25.29
N VAL A 526 -9.24 12.14 24.62
CA VAL A 526 -10.03 11.97 23.39
C VAL A 526 -9.33 12.73 22.28
N VAL A 527 -9.12 12.08 21.13
CA VAL A 527 -8.51 12.68 19.95
C VAL A 527 -9.50 12.57 18.79
N ILE A 528 -9.93 13.71 18.26
CA ILE A 528 -10.69 13.79 17.01
C ILE A 528 -9.70 14.16 15.93
N ALA A 529 -9.34 13.21 15.08
CA ALA A 529 -8.28 13.37 14.11
C ALA A 529 -8.34 12.26 13.04
N SER A 530 -7.34 12.26 12.17
CA SER A 530 -7.18 11.32 11.05
C SER A 530 -8.07 11.66 9.86
N CYS A 531 -7.69 11.13 8.70
CA CYS A 531 -8.46 11.23 7.45
C CYS A 531 -9.83 10.50 7.51
N THR A 532 -10.09 9.70 8.55
CA THR A 532 -11.32 8.93 8.75
C THR A 532 -12.15 9.40 9.96
N GLY A 533 -11.78 10.48 10.60
CA GLY A 533 -12.48 10.96 11.80
C GLY A 533 -12.13 12.42 12.12
N GLY A 534 -11.66 13.19 11.15
CA GLY A 534 -11.29 14.61 11.27
C GLY A 534 -11.88 15.48 10.17
N SER A 535 -12.93 15.04 9.50
CA SER A 535 -13.66 15.85 8.53
C SER A 535 -14.42 16.99 9.22
N LEU A 536 -14.88 17.97 8.44
CA LEU A 536 -15.71 19.05 8.97
C LEU A 536 -17.02 18.52 9.57
N ALA A 537 -17.57 17.45 8.99
CA ALA A 537 -18.74 16.78 9.51
C ALA A 537 -18.46 16.17 10.90
N ASP A 538 -17.34 15.45 11.05
CA ASP A 538 -16.94 14.86 12.34
C ASP A 538 -16.72 15.92 13.44
N LEU A 539 -16.19 17.11 13.06
CA LEU A 539 -15.97 18.20 14.02
C LEU A 539 -17.26 18.94 14.41
N ARG A 540 -18.31 18.81 13.62
CA ARG A 540 -19.63 19.41 13.87
C ARG A 540 -20.58 18.50 14.64
N ALA A 541 -20.37 17.19 14.55
CA ALA A 541 -21.15 16.19 15.27
C ALA A 541 -20.74 16.13 16.76
#